data_cb84e0b28c46ca3368df5cb2768a625b
#
_entry.id   cb84e0b28c46ca3368df5cb2768a625b
#
_cell.length_a   1.000
_cell.length_b   1.000
_cell.length_c   1.000
_cell.angle_alpha   90.00
_cell.angle_beta   90.00
_cell.angle_gamma   90.00
#
_symmetry.space_group_name_H-M   'P 1'
#
loop_
_entity.id
_entity.type
_entity.pdbx_description
1 polymer ?
#
loop_
_entity_poly.entity_id
_entity_poly.type
_entity_poly.pdbx_seq_one_letter_code
_entity_poly.pdbx_strand_id
1 'polypeptide(L)'
;MKRFFTLIAGATAAASMAALLGMSAAHAAEPAKASKPDLAAGEAKATQVCAACHAADGSRGLSANPILQGQHPQYLAKQLHEFKSAARKNAVMQGMAAPLTEDDIRNVSAFYASKQAKEGFARNKDTVALGEKIYRGGIAAKAVPACAACHSPNGAGLPAQYPRLSGQHAEYTKAQLVAFRQGDRTNNAQMATIAANLSDKEINALADYIAGLR
;
A
#
# COMPACT_ATOMS: atom_id res chain seq x y z
N MET A 1 62.97 -62.77 29.67
CA MET A 1 64.07 -62.43 28.73
C MET A 1 63.97 -60.97 28.43
N LYS A 2 64.86 -60.26 28.91
CA LYS A 2 65.72 -59.13 28.59
C LYS A 2 65.63 -58.67 27.17
N ARG A 3 65.42 -57.33 26.93
CA ARG A 3 66.23 -56.37 26.12
C ARG A 3 65.39 -55.07 26.00
N PHE A 4 65.73 -53.99 26.65
CA PHE A 4 66.78 -52.97 26.48
C PHE A 4 66.71 -52.15 25.18
N PHE A 5 66.74 -50.82 25.41
CA PHE A 5 67.27 -49.71 24.59
C PHE A 5 66.28 -49.10 23.59
N THR A 6 66.16 -47.83 23.36
CA THR A 6 67.03 -46.66 23.64
C THR A 6 66.21 -45.36 23.46
N LEU A 7 66.45 -44.36 24.27
CA LEU A 7 66.04 -42.94 24.11
C LEU A 7 66.73 -42.32 22.91
N ILE A 8 65.97 -41.61 22.08
CA ILE A 8 66.53 -40.57 21.21
C ILE A 8 65.66 -39.31 21.42
N ALA A 9 66.27 -38.30 22.00
CA ALA A 9 65.74 -36.94 22.10
C ALA A 9 65.93 -36.26 20.76
N GLY A 10 64.83 -35.78 20.20
CA GLY A 10 64.83 -34.90 19.04
C GLY A 10 64.08 -33.61 19.34
N ALA A 11 64.84 -32.56 19.57
CA ALA A 11 64.31 -31.21 19.69
C ALA A 11 63.91 -30.68 18.30
N THR A 12 62.64 -30.42 18.12
CA THR A 12 62.16 -29.67 16.94
C THR A 12 61.53 -28.35 17.38
N ALA A 13 62.11 -27.33 16.87
CA ALA A 13 61.72 -25.93 17.07
C ALA A 13 60.28 -25.69 16.58
N ALA A 14 59.42 -25.19 17.46
CA ALA A 14 58.10 -24.71 17.09
C ALA A 14 58.19 -23.30 16.52
N ALA A 15 58.05 -23.20 15.20
CA ALA A 15 57.83 -21.92 14.53
C ALA A 15 56.36 -21.52 14.70
N SER A 16 56.10 -20.58 15.60
CA SER A 16 54.75 -19.98 15.79
C SER A 16 54.44 -19.03 14.64
N MET A 17 53.63 -19.47 13.71
CA MET A 17 53.06 -18.66 12.63
C MET A 17 51.76 -18.03 13.13
N ALA A 18 51.87 -16.77 13.63
CA ALA A 18 50.73 -15.95 14.00
C ALA A 18 49.97 -15.52 12.73
N ALA A 19 48.89 -16.22 12.40
CA ALA A 19 47.95 -15.77 11.35
C ALA A 19 47.15 -14.60 11.91
N LEU A 20 47.46 -13.39 11.48
CA LEU A 20 46.62 -12.20 11.67
C LEU A 20 45.38 -12.34 10.81
N LEU A 21 44.29 -12.86 11.37
CA LEU A 21 42.94 -12.79 10.82
C LEU A 21 42.47 -11.34 10.89
N GLY A 22 42.68 -10.58 9.81
CA GLY A 22 42.05 -9.29 9.60
C GLY A 22 40.53 -9.44 9.52
N MET A 23 39.85 -9.21 10.63
CA MET A 23 38.38 -9.04 10.63
C MET A 23 38.06 -7.72 9.95
N SER A 24 37.78 -7.74 8.64
CA SER A 24 37.11 -6.65 7.96
C SER A 24 35.73 -6.50 8.57
N ALA A 25 35.54 -5.53 9.46
CA ALA A 25 34.22 -5.12 9.90
C ALA A 25 33.48 -4.57 8.70
N ALA A 26 32.60 -5.38 8.12
CA ALA A 26 31.60 -4.90 7.16
C ALA A 26 30.72 -3.90 7.93
N HIS A 27 30.97 -2.62 7.74
CA HIS A 27 30.06 -1.59 8.17
C HIS A 27 28.76 -1.80 7.37
N ALA A 28 27.75 -2.38 8.00
CA ALA A 28 26.39 -2.31 7.50
C ALA A 28 26.03 -0.83 7.45
N ALA A 29 25.87 -0.29 6.24
CA ALA A 29 25.41 1.08 6.07
C ALA A 29 24.07 1.21 6.80
N GLU A 30 23.99 2.09 7.80
CA GLU A 30 22.71 2.44 8.42
C GLU A 30 21.74 2.84 7.31
N PRO A 31 20.48 2.35 7.35
CA PRO A 31 19.50 2.77 6.38
C PRO A 31 19.35 4.29 6.45
N ALA A 32 19.64 4.96 5.35
CA ALA A 32 19.58 6.41 5.25
C ALA A 32 18.21 6.87 5.76
N LYS A 33 18.20 7.71 6.79
CA LYS A 33 16.97 8.26 7.38
C LYS A 33 16.20 8.94 6.26
N ALA A 34 15.00 8.43 5.95
CA ALA A 34 14.17 8.95 4.86
C ALA A 34 14.01 10.47 5.05
N SER A 35 14.35 11.25 4.04
CA SER A 35 14.24 12.70 4.06
C SER A 35 12.78 13.11 4.22
N LYS A 36 12.52 14.29 4.80
CA LYS A 36 11.17 14.84 4.87
C LYS A 36 10.62 15.01 3.43
N PRO A 37 9.31 14.77 3.21
CA PRO A 37 8.71 15.01 1.91
C PRO A 37 8.82 16.48 1.49
N ASP A 38 9.14 16.70 0.21
CA ASP A 38 9.10 18.00 -0.43
C ASP A 38 7.75 18.14 -1.17
N LEU A 39 6.86 18.98 -0.63
CA LEU A 39 5.52 19.18 -1.19
C LEU A 39 5.56 19.93 -2.53
N ALA A 40 6.53 20.84 -2.73
CA ALA A 40 6.65 21.57 -4.00
C ALA A 40 7.13 20.65 -5.13
N ALA A 41 8.11 19.78 -4.85
CA ALA A 41 8.52 18.75 -5.79
C ALA A 41 7.38 17.74 -6.06
N GLY A 42 6.60 17.39 -5.02
CA GLY A 42 5.40 16.56 -5.15
C GLY A 42 4.35 17.20 -6.04
N GLU A 43 4.08 18.50 -5.90
CA GLU A 43 3.14 19.24 -6.73
C GLU A 43 3.60 19.32 -8.19
N ALA A 44 4.88 19.62 -8.43
CA ALA A 44 5.44 19.66 -9.77
C ALA A 44 5.29 18.30 -10.48
N LYS A 45 5.62 17.20 -9.79
CA LYS A 45 5.46 15.84 -10.31
C LYS A 45 3.98 15.50 -10.55
N ALA A 46 3.10 15.83 -9.62
CA ALA A 46 1.65 15.60 -9.73
C ALA A 46 1.07 16.31 -10.95
N THR A 47 1.43 17.58 -11.15
CA THR A 47 0.95 18.39 -12.28
C THR A 47 1.46 17.84 -13.61
N GLN A 48 2.73 17.44 -13.66
CA GLN A 48 3.36 16.97 -14.90
C GLN A 48 2.87 15.58 -15.34
N VAL A 49 2.63 14.67 -14.38
CA VAL A 49 2.44 13.24 -14.67
C VAL A 49 1.03 12.75 -14.34
N CYS A 50 0.43 13.20 -13.23
CA CYS A 50 -0.76 12.60 -12.68
C CYS A 50 -2.05 13.37 -13.01
N ALA A 51 -1.94 14.69 -13.24
CA ALA A 51 -3.06 15.63 -13.32
C ALA A 51 -4.07 15.30 -14.42
N ALA A 52 -3.63 14.78 -15.56
CA ALA A 52 -4.49 14.47 -16.69
C ALA A 52 -5.60 13.46 -16.34
N CYS A 53 -5.31 12.52 -15.40
CA CYS A 53 -6.25 11.46 -15.00
C CYS A 53 -6.83 11.64 -13.60
N HIS A 54 -6.09 12.29 -12.68
CA HIS A 54 -6.46 12.43 -11.28
C HIS A 54 -6.77 13.85 -10.83
N ALA A 55 -6.82 14.82 -11.75
CA ALA A 55 -6.80 16.27 -11.49
C ALA A 55 -5.51 16.73 -10.77
N ALA A 56 -5.14 18.00 -10.92
CA ALA A 56 -3.87 18.51 -10.39
C ALA A 56 -3.79 18.43 -8.87
N ASP A 57 -4.90 18.68 -8.19
CA ASP A 57 -5.02 18.58 -6.71
C ASP A 57 -5.44 17.18 -6.20
N GLY A 58 -5.59 16.20 -7.10
CA GLY A 58 -6.06 14.86 -6.75
C GLY A 58 -7.55 14.78 -6.43
N SER A 59 -8.34 15.81 -6.77
CA SER A 59 -9.77 15.86 -6.51
C SER A 59 -10.58 15.01 -7.51
N ARG A 60 -11.79 15.45 -7.87
CA ARG A 60 -12.70 14.70 -8.73
C ARG A 60 -12.32 14.85 -10.21
N GLY A 61 -11.44 13.97 -10.69
CA GLY A 61 -11.16 13.77 -12.11
C GLY A 61 -12.17 12.82 -12.77
N LEU A 62 -11.68 11.89 -13.59
CA LEU A 62 -12.51 10.85 -14.21
C LEU A 62 -12.99 9.86 -13.15
N SER A 63 -14.28 9.49 -13.17
CA SER A 63 -14.89 8.62 -12.15
C SER A 63 -14.33 7.20 -12.11
N ALA A 64 -13.72 6.74 -13.19
CA ALA A 64 -13.00 5.47 -13.25
C ALA A 64 -11.66 5.50 -12.50
N ASN A 65 -11.10 6.69 -12.28
CA ASN A 65 -9.83 6.89 -11.58
C ASN A 65 -10.07 7.34 -10.13
N PRO A 66 -9.22 6.94 -9.17
CA PRO A 66 -9.44 7.31 -7.78
C PRO A 66 -9.20 8.80 -7.52
N ILE A 67 -9.97 9.35 -6.58
CA ILE A 67 -9.65 10.58 -5.88
C ILE A 67 -8.44 10.29 -4.99
N LEU A 68 -7.39 11.09 -5.11
CA LEU A 68 -6.14 10.95 -4.35
C LEU A 68 -6.06 11.93 -3.18
N GLN A 69 -6.82 13.01 -3.27
CA GLN A 69 -6.89 14.10 -2.31
C GLN A 69 -7.29 13.60 -0.92
N GLY A 70 -6.49 13.93 0.10
CA GLY A 70 -6.74 13.54 1.47
C GLY A 70 -6.60 12.05 1.76
N GLN A 71 -6.01 11.28 0.85
CA GLN A 71 -5.65 9.88 1.10
C GLN A 71 -4.38 9.81 1.94
N HIS A 72 -4.21 8.74 2.72
CA HIS A 72 -3.02 8.52 3.54
C HIS A 72 -1.76 8.38 2.67
N PRO A 73 -0.68 9.11 2.99
CA PRO A 73 0.52 9.13 2.13
C PRO A 73 1.18 7.76 2.05
N GLN A 74 1.18 6.97 3.13
CA GLN A 74 1.72 5.61 3.15
C GLN A 74 0.93 4.68 2.23
N TYR A 75 -0.41 4.85 2.17
CA TYR A 75 -1.23 4.08 1.25
C TYR A 75 -0.96 4.44 -0.20
N LEU A 76 -0.83 5.73 -0.52
CA LEU A 76 -0.49 6.18 -1.87
C LEU A 76 0.88 5.66 -2.30
N ALA A 77 1.89 5.79 -1.44
CA ALA A 77 3.23 5.25 -1.70
C ALA A 77 3.20 3.74 -1.93
N LYS A 78 2.51 2.98 -1.06
CA LYS A 78 2.32 1.53 -1.22
C LYS A 78 1.71 1.21 -2.58
N GLN A 79 0.65 1.93 -3.01
CA GLN A 79 0.01 1.65 -4.29
C GLN A 79 0.95 1.93 -5.48
N LEU A 80 1.74 3.02 -5.43
CA LEU A 80 2.71 3.33 -6.49
C LEU A 80 3.81 2.26 -6.58
N HIS A 81 4.35 1.80 -5.44
CA HIS A 81 5.31 0.69 -5.40
C HIS A 81 4.72 -0.60 -5.97
N GLU A 82 3.48 -0.90 -5.62
CA GLU A 82 2.82 -2.13 -6.09
C GLU A 82 2.45 -2.08 -7.57
N PHE A 83 2.12 -0.92 -8.11
CA PHE A 83 2.01 -0.75 -9.57
C PHE A 83 3.37 -0.89 -10.25
N LYS A 84 4.42 -0.28 -9.71
CA LYS A 84 5.78 -0.36 -10.25
C LYS A 84 6.31 -1.79 -10.27
N SER A 85 6.03 -2.58 -9.25
CA SER A 85 6.43 -4.00 -9.14
C SER A 85 5.44 -4.99 -9.79
N ALA A 86 4.33 -4.49 -10.38
CA ALA A 86 3.23 -5.31 -10.89
C ALA A 86 2.49 -6.17 -9.83
N ALA A 87 2.75 -5.99 -8.54
CA ALA A 87 1.98 -6.62 -7.45
C ALA A 87 0.51 -6.15 -7.44
N ARG A 88 0.26 -4.92 -7.90
CA ARG A 88 -1.07 -4.41 -8.25
C ARG A 88 -1.14 -4.21 -9.76
N LYS A 89 -2.00 -4.98 -10.43
CA LYS A 89 -2.11 -4.97 -11.89
C LYS A 89 -2.96 -3.79 -12.39
N ASN A 90 -2.40 -2.96 -13.23
CA ASN A 90 -3.07 -1.94 -14.05
C ASN A 90 -2.03 -1.41 -15.04
N ALA A 91 -2.18 -1.68 -16.33
CA ALA A 91 -1.19 -1.35 -17.34
C ALA A 91 -0.87 0.16 -17.41
N VAL A 92 -1.89 1.02 -17.28
CA VAL A 92 -1.68 2.48 -17.30
C VAL A 92 -0.88 2.90 -16.07
N MET A 93 -1.31 2.51 -14.87
CA MET A 93 -0.62 2.91 -13.63
C MET A 93 0.77 2.29 -13.50
N GLN A 94 1.00 1.10 -14.05
CA GLN A 94 2.32 0.49 -14.11
C GLN A 94 3.27 1.36 -14.96
N GLY A 95 2.83 1.79 -16.14
CA GLY A 95 3.60 2.70 -16.98
C GLY A 95 3.88 4.04 -16.30
N MET A 96 2.89 4.61 -15.59
CA MET A 96 3.05 5.88 -14.86
C MET A 96 3.98 5.74 -13.65
N ALA A 97 3.94 4.62 -12.94
CA ALA A 97 4.75 4.40 -11.73
C ALA A 97 6.19 3.95 -12.04
N ALA A 98 6.42 3.29 -13.19
CA ALA A 98 7.72 2.73 -13.54
C ALA A 98 8.89 3.73 -13.47
N PRO A 99 8.79 4.97 -14.01
CA PRO A 99 9.88 5.94 -13.99
C PRO A 99 10.04 6.68 -12.66
N LEU A 100 9.10 6.54 -11.70
CA LEU A 100 9.14 7.29 -10.45
C LEU A 100 10.30 6.81 -9.56
N THR A 101 11.06 7.76 -9.01
CA THR A 101 12.05 7.50 -7.96
C THR A 101 11.37 7.34 -6.60
N GLU A 102 12.11 6.87 -5.58
CA GLU A 102 11.61 6.80 -4.21
C GLU A 102 11.22 8.18 -3.67
N ASP A 103 11.98 9.21 -4.05
CA ASP A 103 11.70 10.60 -3.70
C ASP A 103 10.43 11.10 -4.40
N ASP A 104 10.23 10.79 -5.67
CA ASP A 104 9.00 11.12 -6.38
C ASP A 104 7.78 10.48 -5.70
N ILE A 105 7.86 9.19 -5.39
CA ILE A 105 6.76 8.44 -4.74
C ILE A 105 6.45 9.06 -3.37
N ARG A 106 7.47 9.36 -2.56
CA ARG A 106 7.31 9.99 -1.26
C ARG A 106 6.67 11.37 -1.37
N ASN A 107 7.19 12.21 -2.27
CA ASN A 107 6.79 13.60 -2.41
C ASN A 107 5.38 13.74 -2.98
N VAL A 108 5.04 13.00 -4.05
CA VAL A 108 3.70 13.04 -4.65
C VAL A 108 2.64 12.45 -3.71
N SER A 109 2.98 11.42 -2.95
CA SER A 109 2.08 10.84 -1.95
C SER A 109 1.80 11.84 -0.82
N ALA A 110 2.82 12.54 -0.33
CA ALA A 110 2.66 13.58 0.68
C ALA A 110 1.87 14.79 0.15
N PHE A 111 2.11 15.19 -1.11
CA PHE A 111 1.37 16.27 -1.74
C PHE A 111 -0.13 16.01 -1.80
N TYR A 112 -0.56 14.86 -2.32
CA TYR A 112 -1.99 14.53 -2.35
C TYR A 112 -2.59 14.33 -0.96
N ALA A 113 -1.84 13.78 -0.01
CA ALA A 113 -2.26 13.63 1.37
C ALA A 113 -2.46 14.98 2.08
N SER A 114 -1.70 16.02 1.71
CA SER A 114 -1.82 17.36 2.29
C SER A 114 -3.08 18.12 1.85
N LYS A 115 -3.78 17.63 0.82
CA LYS A 115 -4.98 18.29 0.31
C LYS A 115 -6.20 17.89 1.11
N GLN A 116 -7.09 18.85 1.34
CA GLN A 116 -8.36 18.58 2.03
C GLN A 116 -9.32 17.85 1.09
N ALA A 117 -9.76 16.65 1.50
CA ALA A 117 -10.71 15.87 0.72
C ALA A 117 -12.04 16.60 0.59
N LYS A 118 -12.57 16.66 -0.62
CA LYS A 118 -13.91 17.19 -0.91
C LYS A 118 -14.97 16.14 -0.64
N GLU A 119 -16.12 16.57 -0.18
CA GLU A 119 -17.26 15.68 0.04
C GLU A 119 -17.79 15.11 -1.29
N GLY A 120 -18.33 13.91 -1.20
CA GLY A 120 -19.05 13.25 -2.27
C GLY A 120 -20.53 13.06 -1.92
N PHE A 121 -21.28 12.42 -2.81
CA PHE A 121 -22.69 12.21 -2.65
C PHE A 121 -23.08 10.81 -3.11
N ALA A 122 -23.92 10.13 -2.31
CA ALA A 122 -24.69 8.97 -2.77
C ALA A 122 -25.76 9.43 -3.76
N ARG A 123 -26.00 8.66 -4.79
CA ARG A 123 -26.91 9.02 -5.88
C ARG A 123 -28.18 8.17 -5.92
N ASN A 124 -28.15 7.00 -5.32
CA ASN A 124 -29.24 6.03 -5.38
C ASN A 124 -29.91 5.86 -4.02
N LYS A 125 -31.05 6.52 -3.82
CA LYS A 125 -31.83 6.47 -2.59
C LYS A 125 -32.28 5.06 -2.22
N ASP A 126 -32.53 4.20 -3.21
CA ASP A 126 -33.06 2.84 -2.99
C ASP A 126 -32.01 1.88 -2.44
N THR A 127 -30.73 2.15 -2.71
CA THR A 127 -29.64 1.28 -2.32
C THR A 127 -28.80 1.81 -1.17
N VAL A 128 -28.85 3.11 -0.87
CA VAL A 128 -28.00 3.75 0.16
C VAL A 128 -28.19 3.12 1.54
N ALA A 129 -29.43 2.80 1.93
CA ALA A 129 -29.72 2.16 3.22
C ALA A 129 -29.10 0.74 3.31
N LEU A 130 -29.10 -0.01 2.21
CA LEU A 130 -28.41 -1.30 2.16
C LEU A 130 -26.89 -1.12 2.28
N GLY A 131 -26.33 -0.14 1.57
CA GLY A 131 -24.90 0.19 1.65
C GLY A 131 -24.48 0.57 3.06
N GLU A 132 -25.27 1.42 3.74
CA GLU A 132 -25.05 1.79 5.13
C GLU A 132 -25.07 0.59 6.07
N LYS A 133 -26.11 -0.25 5.94
CA LYS A 133 -26.26 -1.45 6.76
C LYS A 133 -25.03 -2.36 6.65
N ILE A 134 -24.55 -2.60 5.42
CA ILE A 134 -23.38 -3.44 5.17
C ILE A 134 -22.12 -2.75 5.68
N TYR A 135 -21.94 -1.47 5.40
CA TYR A 135 -20.75 -0.74 5.81
C TYR A 135 -20.58 -0.74 7.34
N ARG A 136 -21.70 -0.51 8.09
CA ARG A 136 -21.68 -0.41 9.55
C ARG A 136 -21.80 -1.74 10.27
N GLY A 137 -22.53 -2.71 9.70
CA GLY A 137 -22.88 -3.97 10.37
C GLY A 137 -22.31 -5.23 9.71
N GLY A 138 -21.83 -5.14 8.48
CA GLY A 138 -21.38 -6.32 7.73
C GLY A 138 -22.55 -7.21 7.30
N ILE A 139 -22.23 -8.46 6.92
CA ILE A 139 -23.18 -9.53 6.57
C ILE A 139 -22.70 -10.81 7.25
N ALA A 140 -23.14 -11.05 8.50
CA ALA A 140 -22.67 -12.19 9.30
C ALA A 140 -22.85 -13.53 8.60
N ALA A 141 -24.00 -13.74 7.95
CA ALA A 141 -24.31 -14.98 7.22
C ALA A 141 -23.35 -15.27 6.04
N LYS A 142 -22.58 -14.29 5.60
CA LYS A 142 -21.59 -14.41 4.52
C LYS A 142 -20.16 -14.20 5.01
N ALA A 143 -19.92 -14.14 6.31
CA ALA A 143 -18.62 -13.82 6.89
C ALA A 143 -18.02 -12.49 6.34
N VAL A 144 -18.86 -11.50 6.04
CA VAL A 144 -18.45 -10.16 5.65
C VAL A 144 -18.47 -9.27 6.91
N PRO A 145 -17.31 -8.84 7.43
CA PRO A 145 -17.25 -7.94 8.58
C PRO A 145 -17.73 -6.53 8.21
N ALA A 146 -18.05 -5.72 9.22
CA ALA A 146 -18.34 -4.31 9.02
C ALA A 146 -17.13 -3.60 8.42
N CYS A 147 -17.31 -2.90 7.30
CA CYS A 147 -16.23 -2.12 6.66
C CYS A 147 -15.71 -1.02 7.60
N ALA A 148 -16.63 -0.46 8.40
CA ALA A 148 -16.33 0.56 9.41
C ALA A 148 -15.32 0.12 10.46
N ALA A 149 -15.21 -1.19 10.75
CA ALA A 149 -14.27 -1.71 11.74
C ALA A 149 -12.80 -1.46 11.35
N CYS A 150 -12.50 -1.47 10.04
CA CYS A 150 -11.16 -1.22 9.53
C CYS A 150 -11.01 0.16 8.88
N HIS A 151 -12.04 0.60 8.16
CA HIS A 151 -12.00 1.86 7.42
C HIS A 151 -12.58 3.07 8.18
N SER A 152 -12.88 2.92 9.46
CA SER A 152 -13.50 3.90 10.36
C SER A 152 -14.98 4.16 10.06
N PRO A 153 -15.81 4.55 11.05
CA PRO A 153 -17.23 4.79 10.88
C PRO A 153 -17.57 5.86 9.83
N ASN A 154 -16.71 6.85 9.67
CA ASN A 154 -16.82 7.93 8.69
C ASN A 154 -15.97 7.69 7.42
N GLY A 155 -15.38 6.52 7.26
CA GLY A 155 -14.55 6.19 6.10
C GLY A 155 -13.20 6.90 6.03
N ALA A 156 -12.72 7.49 7.13
CA ALA A 156 -11.43 8.16 7.16
C ALA A 156 -10.25 7.19 6.99
N GLY A 157 -10.46 5.92 7.31
CA GLY A 157 -9.40 4.91 7.34
C GLY A 157 -8.50 5.02 8.58
N LEU A 158 -7.42 4.26 8.55
CA LEU A 158 -6.35 4.32 9.56
C LEU A 158 -5.01 4.51 8.82
N PRO A 159 -4.22 5.54 9.16
CA PRO A 159 -2.94 5.78 8.52
C PRO A 159 -2.06 4.53 8.47
N ALA A 160 -1.37 4.32 7.35
CA ALA A 160 -0.51 3.19 7.02
C ALA A 160 -1.20 1.82 6.93
N GLN A 161 -2.39 1.62 7.51
CA GLN A 161 -3.06 0.31 7.55
C GLN A 161 -4.22 0.23 6.56
N TYR A 162 -5.20 1.12 6.69
CA TYR A 162 -6.44 1.10 5.91
C TYR A 162 -6.68 2.43 5.20
N PRO A 163 -6.96 2.43 3.89
CA PRO A 163 -7.17 3.66 3.15
C PRO A 163 -8.46 4.38 3.55
N ARG A 164 -8.45 5.70 3.35
CA ARG A 164 -9.66 6.50 3.32
C ARG A 164 -10.57 6.04 2.19
N LEU A 165 -11.85 5.87 2.48
CA LEU A 165 -12.89 5.49 1.54
C LEU A 165 -13.90 6.63 1.31
N SER A 166 -14.16 7.45 2.33
CA SER A 166 -15.19 8.47 2.29
C SER A 166 -15.04 9.42 1.11
N GLY A 167 -16.14 9.67 0.41
CA GLY A 167 -16.19 10.55 -0.73
C GLY A 167 -15.52 10.03 -2.01
N GLN A 168 -15.05 8.78 -2.05
CA GLN A 168 -14.46 8.19 -3.25
C GLN A 168 -15.50 8.02 -4.35
N HIS A 169 -15.08 8.02 -5.62
CA HIS A 169 -15.97 7.71 -6.74
C HIS A 169 -16.61 6.34 -6.59
N ALA A 170 -17.95 6.28 -6.77
CA ALA A 170 -18.69 5.03 -6.69
C ALA A 170 -18.21 4.03 -7.75
N GLU A 171 -18.00 4.48 -8.99
CA GLU A 171 -17.50 3.65 -10.09
C GLU A 171 -16.15 3.03 -9.77
N TYR A 172 -15.22 3.83 -9.20
CA TYR A 172 -13.91 3.33 -8.80
C TYR A 172 -14.03 2.33 -7.64
N THR A 173 -14.81 2.64 -6.60
CA THR A 173 -15.02 1.75 -5.46
C THR A 173 -15.62 0.41 -5.90
N LYS A 174 -16.65 0.45 -6.77
CA LYS A 174 -17.24 -0.74 -7.38
C LYS A 174 -16.19 -1.55 -8.13
N ALA A 175 -15.44 -0.91 -9.02
CA ALA A 175 -14.42 -1.58 -9.83
C ALA A 175 -13.35 -2.26 -8.95
N GLN A 176 -12.94 -1.63 -7.85
CA GLN A 176 -11.97 -2.22 -6.94
C GLN A 176 -12.51 -3.42 -6.16
N LEU A 177 -13.76 -3.36 -5.69
CA LEU A 177 -14.40 -4.50 -5.00
C LEU A 177 -14.59 -5.67 -5.96
N VAL A 178 -15.00 -5.41 -7.21
CA VAL A 178 -15.10 -6.45 -8.25
C VAL A 178 -13.73 -7.04 -8.56
N ALA A 179 -12.69 -6.22 -8.73
CA ALA A 179 -11.34 -6.70 -9.00
C ALA A 179 -10.77 -7.56 -7.87
N PHE A 180 -11.03 -7.22 -6.60
CA PHE A 180 -10.68 -8.07 -5.48
C PHE A 180 -11.45 -9.40 -5.49
N ARG A 181 -12.76 -9.37 -5.79
CA ARG A 181 -13.61 -10.56 -5.86
C ARG A 181 -13.18 -11.53 -6.96
N GLN A 182 -12.80 -10.99 -8.11
CA GLN A 182 -12.39 -11.77 -9.29
C GLN A 182 -10.91 -12.23 -9.24
N GLY A 183 -10.12 -11.72 -8.29
CA GLY A 183 -8.69 -12.03 -8.21
C GLY A 183 -7.80 -11.22 -9.17
N ASP A 184 -8.36 -10.21 -9.85
CA ASP A 184 -7.58 -9.28 -10.68
C ASP A 184 -6.72 -8.34 -9.83
N ARG A 185 -7.22 -8.01 -8.62
CA ARG A 185 -6.50 -7.26 -7.61
C ARG A 185 -6.20 -8.16 -6.40
N THR A 186 -4.93 -8.47 -6.22
CA THR A 186 -4.46 -9.44 -5.21
C THR A 186 -3.54 -8.85 -4.14
N ASN A 187 -3.28 -7.55 -4.21
CA ASN A 187 -2.33 -6.85 -3.34
C ASN A 187 -2.81 -6.66 -1.88
N ASN A 188 -3.95 -7.25 -1.51
CA ASN A 188 -4.45 -7.33 -0.14
C ASN A 188 -5.35 -8.57 0.02
N ALA A 189 -4.84 -9.59 0.70
CA ALA A 189 -5.55 -10.87 0.91
C ALA A 189 -6.84 -10.69 1.74
N GLN A 190 -6.85 -9.80 2.73
CA GLN A 190 -8.02 -9.54 3.56
C GLN A 190 -9.18 -8.97 2.71
N MET A 191 -8.88 -7.98 1.85
CA MET A 191 -9.89 -7.42 0.96
C MET A 191 -10.37 -8.42 -0.09
N ALA A 192 -9.49 -9.29 -0.61
CA ALA A 192 -9.88 -10.34 -1.53
C ALA A 192 -10.87 -11.33 -0.87
N THR A 193 -10.58 -11.77 0.36
CA THR A 193 -11.48 -12.66 1.12
C THR A 193 -12.84 -12.02 1.39
N ILE A 194 -12.87 -10.75 1.79
CA ILE A 194 -14.11 -10.02 2.07
C ILE A 194 -14.93 -9.84 0.78
N ALA A 195 -14.29 -9.38 -0.28
CA ALA A 195 -14.97 -9.09 -1.55
C ALA A 195 -15.50 -10.36 -2.23
N ALA A 196 -14.85 -11.51 -2.06
CA ALA A 196 -15.31 -12.80 -2.60
C ALA A 196 -16.74 -13.16 -2.17
N ASN A 197 -17.17 -12.67 -1.01
CA ASN A 197 -18.49 -12.97 -0.43
C ASN A 197 -19.56 -11.91 -0.77
N LEU A 198 -19.22 -10.86 -1.53
CA LEU A 198 -20.14 -9.80 -1.90
C LEU A 198 -20.79 -10.06 -3.27
N SER A 199 -22.12 -9.91 -3.34
CA SER A 199 -22.88 -9.89 -4.60
C SER A 199 -22.75 -8.53 -5.31
N ASP A 200 -23.11 -8.48 -6.60
CA ASP A 200 -23.14 -7.23 -7.37
C ASP A 200 -24.06 -6.18 -6.75
N LYS A 201 -25.21 -6.60 -6.22
CA LYS A 201 -26.16 -5.72 -5.52
C LYS A 201 -25.51 -5.08 -4.29
N GLU A 202 -24.80 -5.86 -3.49
CA GLU A 202 -24.11 -5.39 -2.27
C GLU A 202 -22.93 -4.49 -2.62
N ILE A 203 -22.14 -4.83 -3.64
CA ILE A 203 -21.04 -3.99 -4.13
C ILE A 203 -21.56 -2.65 -4.64
N ASN A 204 -22.63 -2.62 -5.44
CA ASN A 204 -23.22 -1.38 -5.94
C ASN A 204 -23.74 -0.51 -4.79
N ALA A 205 -24.41 -1.09 -3.80
CA ALA A 205 -24.94 -0.37 -2.65
C ALA A 205 -23.81 0.21 -1.78
N LEU A 206 -22.76 -0.58 -1.50
CA LEU A 206 -21.58 -0.12 -0.78
C LEU A 206 -20.86 1.02 -1.49
N ALA A 207 -20.66 0.88 -2.80
CA ALA A 207 -19.95 1.88 -3.59
C ALA A 207 -20.67 3.23 -3.60
N ASP A 208 -21.99 3.22 -3.74
CA ASP A 208 -22.81 4.44 -3.68
C ASP A 208 -22.82 5.06 -2.28
N TYR A 209 -23.01 4.24 -1.22
CA TYR A 209 -22.94 4.72 0.16
C TYR A 209 -21.58 5.37 0.49
N ILE A 210 -20.48 4.70 0.12
CA ILE A 210 -19.11 5.18 0.35
C ILE A 210 -18.87 6.52 -0.35
N ALA A 211 -19.44 6.73 -1.53
CA ALA A 211 -19.32 8.00 -2.24
C ALA A 211 -19.97 9.18 -1.48
N GLY A 212 -20.96 8.93 -0.67
CA GLY A 212 -21.61 9.94 0.19
C GLY A 212 -21.16 9.93 1.66
N LEU A 213 -20.29 9.01 2.04
CA LEU A 213 -19.84 8.85 3.43
C LEU A 213 -18.95 10.01 3.88
N ARG A 214 -19.20 10.55 5.10
CA ARG A 214 -18.51 11.66 5.74
C ARG A 214 -18.61 11.61 7.26
#